data_02477e2ad2875c98bf296910f6d3cdc6
#
_entry.id   02477e2ad2875c98bf296910f6d3cdc6
#
_cell.length_a   1.000
_cell.length_b   1.000
_cell.length_c   1.000
_cell.angle_alpha   90.00
_cell.angle_beta   90.00
_cell.angle_gamma   90.00
#
_symmetry.space_group_name_H-M   'P 1'
#
loop_
_entity.id
_entity.type
_entity.pdbx_description
1 polymer ?
#
loop_
_entity_poly.entity_id
_entity_poly.type
_entity_poly.pdbx_seq_one_letter_code
_entity_poly.pdbx_strand_id
1 'polypeptide(L)'
;MALIVHMEGMVDSVIFEISDEAGNVDDGHECQATVDPMDDRILLEVLDETASAIRVALGNLDDWGLAGTRDGQYHSDLAADAAALEVLERAGVGVLSEESGRHRPDAEITVVLDPLDGSTNASRGIPWYATSLCAVDADGARASLVINLATGDRFEALRGGGATRNGIAITTSGATKMRESLVALSGFPDRWLGWYQFRSLGACALDLCAVACGVVDGYIDCSWNAHGSWDYLGGLLVCQEAGAVIVDADDRDLVVLEHADRRTPVAAATPELLAELVDARRSIKRP
;
A
#
# COMPACT_ATOMS: atom_id res chain seq x y z
N MET A 1 -18.67 6.09 -42.20
CA MET A 1 -17.50 5.44 -41.54
C MET A 1 -17.98 4.13 -40.93
N ALA A 2 -17.64 3.01 -41.53
CA ALA A 2 -17.99 1.69 -41.00
C ALA A 2 -16.73 1.08 -40.38
N LEU A 3 -16.82 0.65 -39.15
CA LEU A 3 -15.75 -0.06 -38.43
C LEU A 3 -15.97 -1.57 -38.66
N ILE A 4 -15.06 -2.21 -39.35
CA ILE A 4 -15.07 -3.68 -39.50
C ILE A 4 -13.94 -4.23 -38.61
N VAL A 5 -14.32 -5.03 -37.61
CA VAL A 5 -13.37 -5.71 -36.72
C VAL A 5 -13.24 -7.16 -37.19
N HIS A 6 -12.07 -7.57 -37.66
CA HIS A 6 -11.74 -8.97 -37.88
C HIS A 6 -10.94 -9.48 -36.66
N MET A 7 -11.46 -10.49 -35.99
CA MET A 7 -10.73 -11.24 -34.97
C MET A 7 -10.24 -12.54 -35.57
N GLU A 8 -8.96 -12.65 -35.90
CA GLU A 8 -8.31 -13.95 -36.14
C GLU A 8 -7.45 -14.32 -34.92
N GLY A 9 -7.61 -15.57 -34.52
CA GLY A 9 -7.22 -16.11 -33.27
C GLY A 9 -5.79 -15.90 -32.79
N MET A 10 -5.71 -15.80 -31.46
CA MET A 10 -4.52 -16.00 -30.62
C MET A 10 -3.20 -15.51 -31.22
N VAL A 11 -2.96 -14.21 -31.12
CA VAL A 11 -1.69 -13.55 -30.74
C VAL A 11 -1.84 -12.02 -30.83
N ASP A 12 -1.53 -11.32 -29.78
CA ASP A 12 -0.88 -10.04 -29.51
C ASP A 12 -1.00 -8.83 -30.46
N SER A 13 -1.91 -8.77 -31.44
CA SER A 13 -2.13 -7.51 -32.18
C SER A 13 -3.55 -7.37 -32.67
N VAL A 14 -4.16 -6.18 -32.42
CA VAL A 14 -5.42 -5.76 -32.99
C VAL A 14 -5.11 -4.78 -34.12
N ILE A 15 -5.38 -5.19 -35.38
CA ILE A 15 -5.16 -4.32 -36.54
C ILE A 15 -6.45 -3.52 -36.79
N PHE A 16 -6.35 -2.19 -36.80
CA PHE A 16 -7.43 -1.31 -37.24
C PHE A 16 -7.15 -0.82 -38.65
N GLU A 17 -8.01 -1.19 -39.60
CA GLU A 17 -8.01 -0.57 -40.93
C GLU A 17 -9.01 0.60 -40.95
N ILE A 18 -8.49 1.79 -41.25
CA ILE A 18 -9.31 2.99 -41.46
C ILE A 18 -9.32 3.26 -42.95
N SER A 19 -10.46 3.11 -43.64
CA SER A 19 -10.63 3.50 -45.03
C SER A 19 -11.44 4.80 -45.13
N ASP A 20 -11.00 5.73 -46.00
CA ASP A 20 -11.78 6.90 -46.39
C ASP A 20 -12.79 6.56 -47.51
N GLU A 21 -13.73 7.50 -47.80
CA GLU A 21 -14.76 7.31 -48.83
C GLU A 21 -14.20 7.32 -50.28
N ALA A 22 -12.89 7.50 -50.46
CA ALA A 22 -12.23 7.55 -51.76
C ALA A 22 -11.48 6.26 -52.09
N GLY A 23 -11.46 5.25 -51.17
CA GLY A 23 -10.85 3.94 -51.43
C GLY A 23 -9.33 3.94 -51.48
N ASN A 24 -8.66 4.98 -50.97
CA ASN A 24 -7.21 5.01 -50.84
C ASN A 24 -6.82 4.35 -49.53
N VAL A 25 -6.08 3.25 -49.62
CA VAL A 25 -5.44 2.59 -48.47
C VAL A 25 -4.17 3.38 -48.19
N ASP A 26 -4.19 4.18 -47.12
CA ASP A 26 -2.97 4.78 -46.59
C ASP A 26 -2.11 3.66 -45.99
N ASP A 27 -0.86 3.54 -46.44
CA ASP A 27 0.09 2.53 -45.92
C ASP A 27 0.27 2.71 -44.41
N GLY A 28 -0.42 1.85 -43.67
CA GLY A 28 -0.67 1.97 -42.25
C GLY A 28 0.59 2.22 -41.44
N HIS A 29 0.62 3.31 -40.73
CA HIS A 29 1.38 3.36 -39.50
C HIS A 29 0.81 2.32 -38.55
N GLU A 30 1.48 1.15 -38.46
CA GLU A 30 1.29 0.23 -37.36
C GLU A 30 1.57 0.99 -36.06
N CYS A 31 0.52 1.53 -35.47
CA CYS A 31 0.56 1.87 -34.06
C CYS A 31 0.49 0.52 -33.32
N GLN A 32 1.60 -0.17 -33.20
CA GLN A 32 1.77 -1.21 -32.19
C GLN A 32 1.64 -0.48 -30.85
N ALA A 33 0.45 -0.46 -30.29
CA ALA A 33 0.28 -0.29 -28.87
C ALA A 33 0.98 -1.53 -28.25
N THR A 34 2.27 -1.40 -27.94
CA THR A 34 2.92 -2.32 -27.02
C THR A 34 2.15 -2.17 -25.72
N VAL A 35 1.22 -3.10 -25.47
CA VAL A 35 0.64 -3.26 -24.14
C VAL A 35 1.84 -3.60 -23.27
N ASP A 36 2.23 -2.67 -22.41
CA ASP A 36 3.21 -2.92 -21.37
C ASP A 36 2.69 -4.17 -20.64
N PRO A 37 3.42 -5.29 -20.61
CA PRO A 37 2.93 -6.55 -20.05
C PRO A 37 2.50 -6.43 -18.58
N MET A 38 2.77 -5.29 -17.92
CA MET A 38 2.35 -4.98 -16.57
C MET A 38 1.73 -3.57 -16.53
N ASP A 39 0.57 -3.38 -17.20
CA ASP A 39 -0.20 -2.15 -17.07
C ASP A 39 -0.84 -2.03 -15.67
N ASP A 40 -1.31 -0.82 -15.31
CA ASP A 40 -1.84 -0.55 -13.97
C ASP A 40 -3.05 -1.42 -13.61
N ARG A 41 -3.87 -1.81 -14.60
CA ARG A 41 -5.02 -2.70 -14.40
C ARG A 41 -4.56 -4.12 -14.05
N ILE A 42 -3.60 -4.66 -14.80
CA ILE A 42 -3.01 -5.98 -14.54
C ILE A 42 -2.35 -5.98 -13.17
N LEU A 43 -1.64 -4.89 -12.83
CA LEU A 43 -0.98 -4.75 -11.54
C LEU A 43 -1.98 -4.78 -10.38
N LEU A 44 -3.09 -4.04 -10.47
CA LEU A 44 -4.16 -4.10 -9.46
C LEU A 44 -4.81 -5.49 -9.37
N GLU A 45 -4.99 -6.19 -10.50
CA GLU A 45 -5.50 -7.57 -10.51
C GLU A 45 -4.54 -8.52 -9.77
N VAL A 46 -3.21 -8.37 -9.95
CA VAL A 46 -2.19 -9.14 -9.22
C VAL A 46 -2.25 -8.85 -7.71
N LEU A 47 -2.35 -7.57 -7.30
CA LEU A 47 -2.47 -7.22 -5.89
C LEU A 47 -3.76 -7.80 -5.29
N ASP A 48 -4.88 -7.79 -6.02
CA ASP A 48 -6.16 -8.35 -5.57
C ASP A 48 -6.12 -9.87 -5.44
N GLU A 49 -5.53 -10.56 -6.43
CA GLU A 49 -5.33 -12.01 -6.37
C GLU A 49 -4.45 -12.38 -5.16
N THR A 50 -3.38 -11.61 -4.91
CA THR A 50 -2.49 -11.81 -3.75
C THR A 50 -3.25 -11.66 -2.44
N ALA A 51 -3.99 -10.57 -2.25
CA ALA A 51 -4.78 -10.34 -1.04
C ALA A 51 -5.88 -11.40 -0.86
N SER A 52 -6.47 -11.90 -1.96
CA SER A 52 -7.46 -12.98 -1.94
C SER A 52 -6.84 -14.31 -1.50
N ALA A 53 -5.62 -14.64 -1.99
CA ALA A 53 -4.88 -15.83 -1.57
C ALA A 53 -4.53 -15.79 -0.08
N ILE A 54 -4.05 -14.65 0.43
CA ILE A 54 -3.79 -14.42 1.85
C ILE A 54 -5.05 -14.68 2.67
N ARG A 55 -6.18 -14.09 2.28
CA ARG A 55 -7.45 -14.24 2.99
C ARG A 55 -7.91 -15.71 3.04
N VAL A 56 -7.72 -16.46 1.96
CA VAL A 56 -8.04 -17.90 1.91
C VAL A 56 -7.12 -18.68 2.85
N ALA A 57 -5.81 -18.40 2.86
CA ALA A 57 -4.85 -19.05 3.73
C ALA A 57 -5.19 -18.82 5.19
N LEU A 58 -5.47 -17.57 5.57
CA LEU A 58 -5.86 -17.20 6.94
C LEU A 58 -7.20 -17.80 7.35
N GLY A 59 -8.17 -17.90 6.42
CA GLY A 59 -9.47 -18.53 6.69
C GLY A 59 -9.41 -20.04 6.94
N ASN A 60 -8.34 -20.70 6.53
CA ASN A 60 -8.08 -22.12 6.74
C ASN A 60 -7.12 -22.40 7.92
N LEU A 61 -6.68 -21.36 8.63
CA LEU A 61 -5.70 -21.49 9.71
C LEU A 61 -6.40 -21.88 11.03
N ASP A 62 -5.98 -23.00 11.60
CA ASP A 62 -6.50 -23.50 12.89
C ASP A 62 -5.77 -22.87 14.09
N ASP A 63 -4.49 -22.53 13.94
CA ASP A 63 -3.64 -22.01 15.02
C ASP A 63 -3.14 -20.59 14.70
N TRP A 64 -3.59 -19.63 15.50
CA TRP A 64 -3.19 -18.21 15.42
C TRP A 64 -2.11 -17.85 16.47
N GLY A 65 -1.50 -18.85 17.09
CA GLY A 65 -0.45 -18.66 18.07
C GLY A 65 0.90 -18.31 17.47
N LEU A 66 1.88 -18.08 18.36
CA LEU A 66 3.26 -17.82 17.98
C LEU A 66 3.88 -19.03 17.28
N ALA A 67 4.53 -18.81 16.14
CA ALA A 67 5.18 -19.86 15.36
C ALA A 67 6.49 -20.38 16.02
N GLY A 68 7.13 -19.54 16.85
CA GLY A 68 8.38 -19.89 17.53
C GLY A 68 9.63 -19.88 16.63
N THR A 69 9.51 -19.42 15.39
CA THR A 69 10.63 -19.32 14.43
C THR A 69 11.41 -18.03 14.60
N ARG A 70 10.73 -16.95 14.96
CA ARG A 70 11.25 -15.60 15.25
C ARG A 70 10.42 -14.99 16.38
N ASP A 71 11.02 -14.11 17.19
CA ASP A 71 10.28 -13.38 18.23
C ASP A 71 9.14 -12.56 17.62
N GLY A 72 7.94 -12.74 18.17
CA GLY A 72 6.75 -12.02 17.74
C GLY A 72 6.07 -12.54 16.46
N GLN A 73 6.64 -13.53 15.76
CA GLN A 73 6.05 -14.10 14.54
C GLN A 73 4.97 -15.13 14.86
N TYR A 74 3.83 -15.01 14.21
CA TYR A 74 2.69 -15.91 14.36
C TYR A 74 2.63 -16.93 13.20
N HIS A 75 1.90 -18.03 13.39
CA HIS A 75 1.60 -18.98 12.30
C HIS A 75 0.84 -18.34 11.15
N SER A 76 0.01 -17.33 11.45
CA SER A 76 -0.72 -16.54 10.47
C SER A 76 0.19 -15.76 9.53
N ASP A 77 1.29 -15.19 10.04
CA ASP A 77 2.24 -14.42 9.23
C ASP A 77 2.90 -15.33 8.20
N LEU A 78 3.34 -16.51 8.61
CA LEU A 78 3.97 -17.51 7.72
C LEU A 78 2.99 -18.03 6.65
N ALA A 79 1.75 -18.32 7.04
CA ALA A 79 0.74 -18.83 6.12
C ALA A 79 0.34 -17.77 5.09
N ALA A 80 0.19 -16.52 5.52
CA ALA A 80 -0.13 -15.40 4.67
C ALA A 80 1.01 -15.09 3.69
N ASP A 81 2.26 -15.06 4.16
CA ASP A 81 3.44 -14.83 3.32
C ASP A 81 3.60 -15.91 2.25
N ALA A 82 3.49 -17.18 2.61
CA ALA A 82 3.60 -18.28 1.66
C ALA A 82 2.54 -18.20 0.54
N ALA A 83 1.29 -17.86 0.89
CA ALA A 83 0.21 -17.70 -0.07
C ALA A 83 0.43 -16.49 -1.00
N ALA A 84 0.96 -15.39 -0.47
CA ALA A 84 1.29 -14.21 -1.26
C ALA A 84 2.41 -14.48 -2.26
N LEU A 85 3.49 -15.13 -1.81
CA LEU A 85 4.64 -15.44 -2.64
C LEU A 85 4.26 -16.30 -3.85
N GLU A 86 3.37 -17.29 -3.68
CA GLU A 86 2.92 -18.15 -4.78
C GLU A 86 2.27 -17.34 -5.91
N VAL A 87 1.47 -16.33 -5.59
CA VAL A 87 0.82 -15.45 -6.57
C VAL A 87 1.84 -14.52 -7.23
N LEU A 88 2.65 -13.82 -6.42
CA LEU A 88 3.60 -12.82 -6.91
C LEU A 88 4.74 -13.44 -7.75
N GLU A 89 5.22 -14.64 -7.41
CA GLU A 89 6.20 -15.37 -8.20
C GLU A 89 5.62 -15.76 -9.57
N ARG A 90 4.36 -16.22 -9.63
CA ARG A 90 3.66 -16.53 -10.87
C ARG A 90 3.45 -15.30 -11.74
N ALA A 91 3.18 -14.14 -11.14
CA ALA A 91 3.06 -12.86 -11.83
C ALA A 91 4.39 -12.31 -12.35
N GLY A 92 5.51 -12.89 -11.91
CA GLY A 92 6.83 -12.51 -12.40
C GLY A 92 7.41 -11.22 -11.80
N VAL A 93 6.79 -10.65 -10.77
CA VAL A 93 7.28 -9.45 -10.07
C VAL A 93 8.34 -9.80 -9.00
N GLY A 94 9.13 -8.80 -8.59
CA GLY A 94 9.96 -8.88 -7.40
C GLY A 94 9.10 -8.74 -6.15
N VAL A 95 9.61 -9.20 -5.00
CA VAL A 95 8.92 -9.07 -3.72
C VAL A 95 9.89 -8.57 -2.66
N LEU A 96 9.41 -7.69 -1.81
CA LEU A 96 10.01 -7.35 -0.53
C LEU A 96 8.97 -7.60 0.56
N SER A 97 9.07 -8.75 1.23
CA SER A 97 8.17 -9.16 2.31
C SER A 97 8.78 -8.90 3.67
N GLU A 98 7.95 -8.54 4.66
CA GLU A 98 8.34 -8.51 6.07
C GLU A 98 8.88 -9.86 6.53
N GLU A 99 8.23 -10.95 6.12
CA GLU A 99 8.46 -12.29 6.66
C GLU A 99 9.61 -13.01 5.99
N SER A 100 9.64 -13.03 4.66
CA SER A 100 10.59 -13.82 3.87
C SER A 100 11.68 -12.98 3.20
N GLY A 101 11.67 -11.65 3.33
CA GLY A 101 12.68 -10.79 2.78
C GLY A 101 12.51 -10.51 1.28
N ARG A 102 13.63 -10.45 0.55
CA ARG A 102 13.66 -10.01 -0.84
C ARG A 102 13.73 -11.19 -1.82
N HIS A 103 12.80 -11.21 -2.79
CA HIS A 103 12.75 -12.18 -3.87
C HIS A 103 12.82 -11.46 -5.22
N ARG A 104 13.53 -12.03 -6.20
CA ARG A 104 13.72 -11.49 -7.55
C ARG A 104 14.12 -10.00 -7.56
N PRO A 105 15.27 -9.64 -6.98
CA PRO A 105 15.67 -8.25 -6.77
C PRO A 105 15.87 -7.44 -8.07
N ASP A 106 16.06 -8.12 -9.20
CA ASP A 106 16.30 -7.51 -10.51
C ASP A 106 15.01 -7.29 -11.34
N ALA A 107 13.83 -7.56 -10.75
CA ALA A 107 12.55 -7.31 -11.42
C ALA A 107 12.29 -5.80 -11.54
N GLU A 108 11.68 -5.38 -12.67
CA GLU A 108 11.33 -3.97 -12.92
C GLU A 108 10.29 -3.42 -11.93
N ILE A 109 9.39 -4.31 -11.46
CA ILE A 109 8.38 -3.99 -10.45
C ILE A 109 8.63 -4.86 -9.23
N THR A 110 8.69 -4.25 -8.05
CA THR A 110 8.76 -4.94 -6.76
C THR A 110 7.49 -4.67 -5.97
N VAL A 111 6.79 -5.72 -5.55
CA VAL A 111 5.68 -5.61 -4.60
C VAL A 111 6.25 -5.66 -3.19
N VAL A 112 6.07 -4.57 -2.45
CA VAL A 112 6.40 -4.48 -1.03
C VAL A 112 5.18 -4.96 -0.26
N LEU A 113 5.37 -5.95 0.60
CA LEU A 113 4.31 -6.76 1.20
C LEU A 113 4.46 -6.84 2.71
N ASP A 114 3.42 -6.40 3.44
CA ASP A 114 3.12 -6.89 4.77
C ASP A 114 1.90 -7.84 4.66
N PRO A 115 2.10 -9.14 4.82
CA PRO A 115 1.00 -10.09 4.70
C PRO A 115 -0.09 -9.88 5.75
N LEU A 116 0.31 -9.45 6.96
CA LEU A 116 -0.59 -9.30 8.10
C LEU A 116 -0.13 -8.20 9.08
N ASP A 117 -0.18 -6.92 8.63
CA ASP A 117 0.03 -5.76 9.52
C ASP A 117 -0.96 -5.80 10.69
N GLY A 118 -0.42 -5.84 11.91
CA GLY A 118 -1.21 -6.00 13.12
C GLY A 118 -1.53 -7.44 13.49
N SER A 119 -0.61 -8.39 13.25
CA SER A 119 -0.78 -9.82 13.58
C SER A 119 -1.13 -10.08 15.06
N THR A 120 -0.62 -9.27 15.99
CA THR A 120 -1.04 -9.29 17.39
C THR A 120 -2.52 -8.96 17.57
N ASN A 121 -3.04 -7.96 16.84
CA ASN A 121 -4.47 -7.63 16.85
C ASN A 121 -5.29 -8.80 16.30
N ALA A 122 -4.88 -9.36 15.18
CA ALA A 122 -5.54 -10.51 14.56
C ALA A 122 -5.62 -11.69 15.53
N SER A 123 -4.51 -12.06 16.17
CA SER A 123 -4.45 -13.16 17.16
C SER A 123 -5.32 -12.93 18.41
N ARG A 124 -5.67 -11.67 18.70
CA ARG A 124 -6.50 -11.27 19.85
C ARG A 124 -7.94 -10.95 19.47
N GLY A 125 -8.29 -11.00 18.18
CA GLY A 125 -9.64 -10.64 17.69
C GLY A 125 -9.93 -9.14 17.74
N ILE A 126 -8.91 -8.28 17.76
CA ILE A 126 -9.06 -6.82 17.61
C ILE A 126 -9.22 -6.52 16.13
N PRO A 127 -10.34 -5.91 15.65
CA PRO A 127 -10.65 -5.82 14.21
C PRO A 127 -9.89 -4.70 13.49
N TRP A 128 -8.57 -4.61 13.72
CA TRP A 128 -7.66 -3.63 13.13
C TRP A 128 -6.35 -4.29 12.74
N TYR A 129 -6.37 -4.99 11.61
CA TYR A 129 -5.26 -5.68 11.00
C TYR A 129 -5.49 -5.81 9.49
N ALA A 130 -4.43 -5.79 8.70
CA ALA A 130 -4.53 -5.69 7.25
C ALA A 130 -3.50 -6.51 6.50
N THR A 131 -3.80 -6.83 5.24
CA THR A 131 -2.80 -7.05 4.22
C THR A 131 -2.48 -5.71 3.57
N SER A 132 -1.19 -5.38 3.47
CA SER A 132 -0.66 -4.16 2.85
C SER A 132 0.24 -4.52 1.67
N LEU A 133 -0.11 -4.05 0.49
CA LEU A 133 0.58 -4.30 -0.77
C LEU A 133 0.88 -2.98 -1.47
N CYS A 134 2.14 -2.79 -1.89
CA CYS A 134 2.55 -1.65 -2.69
C CYS A 134 3.48 -2.07 -3.82
N ALA A 135 3.05 -1.94 -5.04
CA ALA A 135 3.91 -2.11 -6.20
C ALA A 135 4.75 -0.85 -6.42
N VAL A 136 6.05 -1.05 -6.54
CA VAL A 136 7.07 0.00 -6.70
C VAL A 136 7.83 -0.26 -7.99
N ASP A 137 8.01 0.78 -8.80
CA ASP A 137 8.86 0.80 -10.01
C ASP A 137 9.99 1.82 -9.85
N ALA A 138 10.69 2.13 -10.95
CA ALA A 138 11.80 3.09 -10.95
C ALA A 138 11.38 4.52 -10.54
N ASP A 139 10.11 4.88 -10.72
CA ASP A 139 9.56 6.20 -10.37
C ASP A 139 8.92 6.23 -8.96
N GLY A 140 8.98 5.14 -8.21
CA GLY A 140 8.47 5.03 -6.84
C GLY A 140 7.21 4.18 -6.69
N ALA A 141 6.38 4.46 -5.68
CA ALA A 141 5.12 3.75 -5.46
C ALA A 141 4.17 3.96 -6.65
N ARG A 142 3.66 2.88 -7.26
CA ARG A 142 2.85 2.92 -8.48
C ARG A 142 1.41 2.51 -8.26
N ALA A 143 1.20 1.42 -7.55
CA ALA A 143 -0.13 0.92 -7.21
C ALA A 143 -0.12 0.40 -5.78
N SER A 144 -1.21 0.57 -5.04
CA SER A 144 -1.34 0.00 -3.70
C SER A 144 -2.73 -0.56 -3.44
N LEU A 145 -2.74 -1.57 -2.56
CA LEU A 145 -3.92 -2.20 -2.03
C LEU A 145 -3.71 -2.47 -0.54
N VAL A 146 -4.56 -1.89 0.31
CA VAL A 146 -4.62 -2.19 1.74
C VAL A 146 -6.01 -2.69 2.07
N ILE A 147 -6.11 -3.89 2.66
CA ILE A 147 -7.40 -4.46 3.04
C ILE A 147 -7.44 -4.73 4.53
N ASN A 148 -8.38 -4.11 5.25
CA ASN A 148 -8.70 -4.53 6.61
C ASN A 148 -9.33 -5.94 6.56
N LEU A 149 -8.62 -6.94 7.02
CA LEU A 149 -9.03 -8.34 6.94
C LEU A 149 -10.19 -8.69 7.86
N ALA A 150 -10.44 -7.87 8.89
CA ALA A 150 -11.55 -8.07 9.82
C ALA A 150 -12.89 -7.52 9.29
N THR A 151 -12.85 -6.37 8.60
CA THR A 151 -14.06 -5.67 8.14
C THR A 151 -14.31 -5.83 6.64
N GLY A 152 -13.28 -6.14 5.87
CA GLY A 152 -13.31 -6.15 4.42
C GLY A 152 -13.18 -4.76 3.78
N ASP A 153 -12.93 -3.71 4.56
CA ASP A 153 -12.65 -2.39 4.01
C ASP A 153 -11.39 -2.43 3.14
N ARG A 154 -11.51 -1.92 1.93
CA ARG A 154 -10.51 -1.98 0.87
C ARG A 154 -10.10 -0.57 0.48
N PHE A 155 -8.82 -0.28 0.54
CA PHE A 155 -8.21 0.98 0.11
C PHE A 155 -7.31 0.70 -1.09
N GLU A 156 -7.51 1.45 -2.17
CA GLU A 156 -6.76 1.33 -3.41
C GLU A 156 -6.26 2.70 -3.84
N ALA A 157 -5.06 2.72 -4.41
CA ALA A 157 -4.52 3.91 -5.06
C ALA A 157 -3.66 3.53 -6.27
N LEU A 158 -3.70 4.40 -7.29
CA LEU A 158 -2.77 4.40 -8.41
C LEU A 158 -2.10 5.75 -8.48
N ARG A 159 -0.82 5.78 -8.81
CA ARG A 159 -0.06 7.01 -9.00
C ARG A 159 -0.72 7.92 -10.03
N GLY A 160 -1.17 9.11 -9.61
CA GLY A 160 -1.93 10.05 -10.43
C GLY A 160 -3.37 9.65 -10.73
N GLY A 161 -3.85 8.53 -10.17
CA GLY A 161 -5.21 8.00 -10.37
C GLY A 161 -6.18 8.31 -9.23
N GLY A 162 -5.68 8.86 -8.12
CA GLY A 162 -6.44 9.09 -6.90
C GLY A 162 -6.53 7.85 -6.01
N ALA A 163 -7.18 8.00 -4.86
CA ALA A 163 -7.40 6.93 -3.90
C ALA A 163 -8.89 6.67 -3.65
N THR A 164 -9.23 5.41 -3.38
CA THR A 164 -10.59 4.98 -3.07
C THR A 164 -10.67 4.14 -1.80
N ARG A 165 -11.82 4.19 -1.12
CA ARG A 165 -12.23 3.21 -0.13
C ARG A 165 -13.47 2.49 -0.64
N ASN A 166 -13.40 1.18 -0.81
CA ASN A 166 -14.50 0.35 -1.35
C ASN A 166 -15.01 0.89 -2.72
N GLY A 167 -14.10 1.36 -3.58
CA GLY A 167 -14.42 1.93 -4.88
C GLY A 167 -14.99 3.38 -4.85
N ILE A 168 -15.09 4.00 -3.68
CA ILE A 168 -15.54 5.39 -3.51
C ILE A 168 -14.32 6.27 -3.26
N ALA A 169 -14.16 7.33 -4.06
CA ALA A 169 -13.07 8.30 -3.90
C ALA A 169 -13.03 8.89 -2.49
N ILE A 170 -11.83 9.01 -1.93
CA ILE A 170 -11.60 9.51 -0.57
C ILE A 170 -10.76 10.79 -0.60
N THR A 171 -10.90 11.57 0.45
CA THR A 171 -10.09 12.76 0.72
C THR A 171 -9.85 12.89 2.21
N THR A 172 -8.83 13.66 2.58
CA THR A 172 -8.48 13.94 3.99
C THR A 172 -9.52 14.79 4.70
N SER A 173 -9.42 14.89 6.04
CA SER A 173 -10.29 15.74 6.86
C SER A 173 -10.08 17.25 6.64
N GLY A 174 -8.92 17.64 6.10
CA GLY A 174 -8.53 19.05 5.96
C GLY A 174 -8.12 19.74 7.27
N ALA A 175 -7.90 19.01 8.37
CA ALA A 175 -7.46 19.54 9.65
C ALA A 175 -6.08 20.22 9.53
N THR A 176 -5.92 21.38 10.18
CA THR A 176 -4.71 22.19 10.07
C THR A 176 -3.98 22.42 11.42
N LYS A 177 -4.55 21.96 12.54
CA LYS A 177 -3.99 22.24 13.88
C LYS A 177 -4.01 21.01 14.76
N MET A 178 -2.85 20.63 15.26
CA MET A 178 -2.71 19.43 16.11
C MET A 178 -3.58 19.49 17.37
N ARG A 179 -3.74 20.65 18.02
CA ARG A 179 -4.56 20.81 19.23
C ARG A 179 -6.07 20.53 19.02
N GLU A 180 -6.52 20.50 17.79
CA GLU A 180 -7.91 20.25 17.39
C GLU A 180 -8.06 18.87 16.76
N SER A 181 -6.95 18.12 16.57
CA SER A 181 -6.86 16.90 15.78
C SER A 181 -6.97 15.64 16.62
N LEU A 182 -7.55 14.62 15.99
CA LEU A 182 -7.48 13.22 16.39
C LEU A 182 -6.30 12.57 15.67
N VAL A 183 -5.27 12.11 16.40
CA VAL A 183 -4.03 11.57 15.86
C VAL A 183 -3.91 10.09 16.15
N ALA A 184 -3.57 9.28 15.14
CA ALA A 184 -3.19 7.89 15.33
C ALA A 184 -1.70 7.81 15.73
N LEU A 185 -1.37 6.86 16.62
CA LEU A 185 -0.02 6.69 17.13
C LEU A 185 0.45 5.24 16.97
N SER A 186 1.65 5.06 16.46
CA SER A 186 2.46 3.87 16.68
C SER A 186 3.46 4.12 17.80
N GLY A 187 3.60 3.16 18.72
CA GLY A 187 4.39 3.37 19.92
C GLY A 187 3.73 4.36 20.89
N PHE A 188 4.51 4.85 21.86
CA PHE A 188 4.02 5.78 22.87
C PHE A 188 5.07 6.86 23.15
N PRO A 189 4.72 8.15 23.12
CA PRO A 189 5.65 9.24 23.45
C PRO A 189 5.87 9.31 24.96
N ASP A 190 7.00 9.92 25.36
CA ASP A 190 7.38 10.12 26.77
C ASP A 190 6.46 11.12 27.51
N ARG A 191 5.64 11.86 26.76
CA ARG A 191 4.70 12.86 27.26
C ARG A 191 3.59 13.12 26.25
N TRP A 192 2.52 13.78 26.70
CA TRP A 192 1.52 14.32 25.79
C TRP A 192 2.12 15.48 24.96
N LEU A 193 1.91 15.45 23.64
CA LEU A 193 2.52 16.36 22.68
C LEU A 193 1.59 17.50 22.22
N GLY A 194 0.29 17.48 22.60
CA GLY A 194 -0.61 18.60 22.37
C GLY A 194 -1.79 18.38 21.43
N TRP A 195 -1.99 17.14 20.91
CA TRP A 195 -3.20 16.80 20.15
C TRP A 195 -4.47 16.83 20.99
N TYR A 196 -5.64 16.94 20.34
CA TYR A 196 -6.93 16.89 21.03
C TYR A 196 -7.24 15.51 21.60
N GLN A 197 -7.14 14.47 20.76
CA GLN A 197 -7.28 13.08 21.13
C GLN A 197 -6.27 12.23 20.36
N PHE A 198 -6.07 11.00 20.81
CA PHE A 198 -5.25 10.04 20.08
C PHE A 198 -5.89 8.64 20.06
N ARG A 199 -5.41 7.81 19.13
CA ARG A 199 -5.67 6.37 19.07
C ARG A 199 -4.35 5.67 18.81
N SER A 200 -4.13 4.52 19.47
CA SER A 200 -3.07 3.58 19.16
C SER A 200 -3.75 2.29 18.76
N LEU A 201 -3.91 2.08 17.45
CA LEU A 201 -4.73 1.01 16.91
C LEU A 201 -3.92 -0.22 16.53
N GLY A 202 -2.63 -0.06 16.19
CA GLY A 202 -1.66 -1.14 16.10
C GLY A 202 -1.57 -1.82 14.74
N ALA A 203 -1.92 -1.12 13.65
CA ALA A 203 -1.65 -1.50 12.27
C ALA A 203 -1.36 -0.22 11.45
N CYS A 204 -0.09 -0.02 11.10
CA CYS A 204 0.40 1.21 10.49
C CYS A 204 -0.26 1.49 9.14
N ALA A 205 -0.39 0.48 8.29
CA ALA A 205 -1.02 0.62 6.98
C ALA A 205 -2.46 1.13 7.10
N LEU A 206 -3.25 0.60 8.05
CA LEU A 206 -4.63 1.05 8.29
C LEU A 206 -4.68 2.43 8.94
N ASP A 207 -3.77 2.75 9.84
CA ASP A 207 -3.69 4.07 10.46
C ASP A 207 -3.44 5.15 9.42
N LEU A 208 -2.57 4.89 8.43
CA LEU A 208 -2.34 5.78 7.29
C LEU A 208 -3.57 5.87 6.37
N CYS A 209 -4.24 4.75 6.08
CA CYS A 209 -5.49 4.76 5.33
C CYS A 209 -6.60 5.55 6.06
N ALA A 210 -6.63 5.52 7.39
CA ALA A 210 -7.54 6.32 8.19
C ALA A 210 -7.27 7.82 8.10
N VAL A 211 -6.00 8.24 7.93
CA VAL A 211 -5.63 9.63 7.60
C VAL A 211 -6.14 9.99 6.20
N ALA A 212 -5.88 9.13 5.23
CA ALA A 212 -6.25 9.35 3.83
C ALA A 212 -7.76 9.56 3.64
N CYS A 213 -8.60 8.89 4.44
CA CYS A 213 -10.07 9.02 4.36
C CYS A 213 -10.70 9.92 5.44
N GLY A 214 -9.89 10.70 6.16
CA GLY A 214 -10.37 11.68 7.14
C GLY A 214 -10.99 11.11 8.41
N VAL A 215 -10.77 9.82 8.72
CA VAL A 215 -11.21 9.17 9.97
C VAL A 215 -10.36 9.64 11.14
N VAL A 216 -9.07 9.82 10.92
CA VAL A 216 -8.15 10.54 11.82
C VAL A 216 -7.48 11.66 11.03
N ASP A 217 -6.94 12.67 11.73
CA ASP A 217 -6.39 13.86 11.10
C ASP A 217 -4.90 13.73 10.81
N GLY A 218 -4.22 12.86 11.52
CA GLY A 218 -2.79 12.62 11.35
C GLY A 218 -2.34 11.31 11.99
N TYR A 219 -1.09 10.94 11.69
CA TYR A 219 -0.40 9.76 12.21
C TYR A 219 1.02 10.15 12.64
N ILE A 220 1.47 9.65 13.79
CA ILE A 220 2.84 9.81 14.27
C ILE A 220 3.39 8.44 14.70
N ASP A 221 4.51 8.02 14.10
CA ASP A 221 5.33 6.96 14.68
C ASP A 221 6.18 7.52 15.83
N CYS A 222 5.83 7.17 17.05
CA CYS A 222 6.57 7.50 18.26
C CYS A 222 7.67 6.49 18.59
N SER A 223 7.78 5.41 17.84
CA SER A 223 8.81 4.39 17.99
C SER A 223 10.15 4.84 17.40
N TRP A 224 11.17 4.03 17.57
CA TRP A 224 12.50 4.29 17.02
C TRP A 224 12.92 3.12 16.12
N ASN A 225 13.16 3.41 14.84
CA ASN A 225 13.57 2.42 13.84
C ASN A 225 12.70 1.15 13.86
N ALA A 226 11.37 1.34 13.96
CA ALA A 226 10.44 0.22 14.07
C ALA A 226 9.89 -0.22 12.70
N HIS A 227 9.50 0.75 11.84
CA HIS A 227 8.78 0.45 10.62
C HIS A 227 9.71 0.11 9.45
N GLY A 228 9.52 -1.08 8.86
CA GLY A 228 9.98 -1.42 7.53
C GLY A 228 9.12 -0.78 6.46
N SER A 229 9.55 -0.81 5.20
CA SER A 229 8.78 -0.22 4.09
C SER A 229 7.43 -0.90 3.88
N TRP A 230 7.29 -2.15 4.24
CA TRP A 230 6.05 -2.93 4.18
C TRP A 230 4.95 -2.41 5.09
N ASP A 231 5.30 -1.86 6.27
CA ASP A 231 4.33 -1.31 7.22
C ASP A 231 3.60 -0.07 6.67
N TYR A 232 4.26 0.72 5.81
CA TYR A 232 3.73 2.03 5.44
C TYR A 232 3.57 2.30 3.94
N LEU A 233 4.25 1.61 3.02
CA LEU A 233 4.20 1.98 1.59
C LEU A 233 2.81 1.82 0.97
N GLY A 234 2.03 0.81 1.38
CA GLY A 234 0.65 0.69 0.95
C GLY A 234 -0.19 1.90 1.36
N GLY A 235 -0.13 2.27 2.64
CA GLY A 235 -0.81 3.45 3.17
C GLY A 235 -0.23 4.78 2.66
N LEU A 236 1.07 4.83 2.34
CA LEU A 236 1.73 6.02 1.80
C LEU A 236 1.10 6.45 0.47
N LEU A 237 0.97 5.52 -0.49
CA LEU A 237 0.39 5.86 -1.79
C LEU A 237 -1.08 6.25 -1.63
N VAL A 238 -1.84 5.55 -0.79
CA VAL A 238 -3.24 5.93 -0.48
C VAL A 238 -3.30 7.35 0.10
N CYS A 239 -2.40 7.71 1.03
CA CYS A 239 -2.30 9.07 1.57
C CYS A 239 -2.02 10.11 0.49
N GLN A 240 -0.99 9.90 -0.33
CA GLN A 240 -0.58 10.84 -1.37
C GLN A 240 -1.71 11.08 -2.38
N GLU A 241 -2.34 10.02 -2.84
CA GLU A 241 -3.42 10.08 -3.83
C GLU A 241 -4.76 10.62 -3.27
N ALA A 242 -4.94 10.57 -1.95
CA ALA A 242 -6.08 11.21 -1.27
C ALA A 242 -5.82 12.68 -0.89
N GLY A 243 -4.60 13.21 -1.14
CA GLY A 243 -4.20 14.58 -0.82
C GLY A 243 -3.65 14.77 0.60
N ALA A 244 -3.37 13.69 1.35
CA ALA A 244 -2.60 13.77 2.58
C ALA A 244 -1.10 13.98 2.29
N VAL A 245 -0.39 14.49 3.29
CA VAL A 245 1.07 14.66 3.22
C VAL A 245 1.73 13.68 4.19
N ILE A 246 2.75 12.96 3.71
CA ILE A 246 3.48 11.98 4.51
C ILE A 246 4.99 12.14 4.28
N VAL A 247 5.76 12.12 5.36
CA VAL A 247 7.23 12.24 5.36
C VAL A 247 7.86 11.28 6.38
N ASP A 248 9.16 11.05 6.25
CA ASP A 248 9.96 10.49 7.34
C ASP A 248 10.33 11.61 8.32
N ALA A 249 10.21 11.38 9.62
CA ALA A 249 10.52 12.36 10.65
C ALA A 249 11.99 12.84 10.63
N ASP A 250 12.89 12.04 10.07
CA ASP A 250 14.33 12.33 9.92
C ASP A 250 14.70 12.79 8.49
N ASP A 251 13.71 13.21 7.69
CA ASP A 251 13.85 13.72 6.31
C ASP A 251 14.51 12.75 5.32
N ARG A 252 14.33 11.44 5.51
CA ARG A 252 14.84 10.38 4.61
C ARG A 252 13.76 9.99 3.59
N ASP A 253 14.18 9.45 2.46
CA ASP A 253 13.26 8.88 1.48
C ASP A 253 12.45 7.74 2.10
N LEU A 254 11.12 7.78 1.90
CA LEU A 254 10.21 6.72 2.39
C LEU A 254 10.19 5.52 1.45
N VAL A 255 10.39 5.71 0.14
CA VAL A 255 10.42 4.58 -0.80
C VAL A 255 11.80 3.94 -0.76
N VAL A 256 11.90 2.82 -0.04
CA VAL A 256 13.14 2.04 0.11
C VAL A 256 12.84 0.56 -0.01
N LEU A 257 13.74 -0.18 -0.67
CA LEU A 257 13.58 -1.60 -0.97
C LEU A 257 14.62 -2.49 -0.27
N GLU A 258 15.38 -1.93 0.67
CA GLU A 258 16.29 -2.71 1.49
C GLU A 258 15.59 -3.22 2.75
N HIS A 259 15.57 -4.54 2.95
CA HIS A 259 14.87 -5.18 4.07
C HIS A 259 15.33 -4.70 5.46
N ALA A 260 16.60 -4.29 5.59
CA ALA A 260 17.14 -3.79 6.86
C ALA A 260 16.75 -2.34 7.16
N ASP A 261 16.26 -1.59 6.17
CA ASP A 261 15.93 -0.18 6.33
C ASP A 261 14.70 0.00 7.23
N ARG A 262 14.76 1.04 8.05
CA ARG A 262 13.65 1.46 8.90
C ARG A 262 13.40 2.94 8.78
N ARG A 263 12.13 3.33 8.88
CA ARG A 263 11.66 4.72 8.77
C ARG A 263 10.78 5.09 9.96
N THR A 264 10.51 6.37 10.06
CA THR A 264 9.66 6.96 11.11
C THR A 264 8.60 7.82 10.42
N PRO A 265 7.55 7.20 9.85
CA PRO A 265 6.54 7.93 9.10
C PRO A 265 5.71 8.86 10.00
N VAL A 266 5.44 10.05 9.46
CA VAL A 266 4.49 11.03 10.00
C VAL A 266 3.59 11.47 8.86
N ALA A 267 2.28 11.36 9.04
CA ALA A 267 1.29 11.75 8.03
C ALA A 267 0.27 12.74 8.60
N ALA A 268 -0.26 13.60 7.74
CA ALA A 268 -1.27 14.57 8.12
C ALA A 268 -2.22 14.90 6.98
N ALA A 269 -3.42 15.36 7.35
CA ALA A 269 -4.45 15.82 6.42
C ALA A 269 -4.01 17.03 5.59
N THR A 270 -3.10 17.87 6.13
CA THR A 270 -2.61 19.10 5.47
C THR A 270 -1.13 19.33 5.77
N PRO A 271 -0.42 20.13 4.94
CA PRO A 271 0.96 20.52 5.20
C PRO A 271 1.14 21.29 6.53
N GLU A 272 0.17 22.13 6.90
CA GLU A 272 0.21 22.90 8.16
C GLU A 272 0.18 21.96 9.38
N LEU A 273 -0.72 20.99 9.37
CA LEU A 273 -0.79 19.99 10.44
C LEU A 273 0.47 19.11 10.45
N LEU A 274 0.98 18.71 9.27
CA LEU A 274 2.20 17.93 9.17
C LEU A 274 3.39 18.61 9.87
N ALA A 275 3.57 19.91 9.65
CA ALA A 275 4.66 20.66 10.29
C ALA A 275 4.58 20.57 11.83
N GLU A 276 3.38 20.76 12.41
CA GLU A 276 3.18 20.62 13.86
C GLU A 276 3.45 19.18 14.35
N LEU A 277 3.03 18.15 13.59
CA LEU A 277 3.24 16.76 13.97
C LEU A 277 4.72 16.33 13.87
N VAL A 278 5.44 16.79 12.86
CA VAL A 278 6.89 16.53 12.70
C VAL A 278 7.67 17.18 13.82
N ASP A 279 7.38 18.44 14.16
CA ASP A 279 8.02 19.15 15.28
C ASP A 279 7.75 18.43 16.61
N ALA A 280 6.50 17.99 16.83
CA ALA A 280 6.11 17.20 17.99
C ALA A 280 6.90 15.90 18.05
N ARG A 281 6.99 15.15 16.95
CA ARG A 281 7.76 13.89 16.85
C ARG A 281 9.23 14.08 17.15
N ARG A 282 9.86 15.08 16.54
CA ARG A 282 11.29 15.42 16.75
C ARG A 282 11.61 15.86 18.17
N SER A 283 10.61 16.32 18.91
CA SER A 283 10.75 16.73 20.32
C SER A 283 10.78 15.54 21.29
N ILE A 284 10.42 14.32 20.87
CA ILE A 284 10.50 13.10 21.67
C ILE A 284 11.97 12.75 21.88
N LYS A 285 12.36 12.51 23.13
CA LYS A 285 13.73 12.13 23.45
C LYS A 285 13.95 10.66 23.11
N ARG A 286 15.11 10.35 22.51
CA ARG A 286 15.56 8.96 22.40
C ARG A 286 15.74 8.38 23.79
N PRO A 287 15.28 7.12 24.02
CA PRO A 287 15.46 6.42 25.29
C PRO A 287 16.94 6.15 25.62
#